data_ff0039c3cf4ca2495e148c31dc2d94b3
#
_entry.id   ff0039c3cf4ca2495e148c31dc2d94b3
#
_cell.length_a   1.000
_cell.length_b   1.000
_cell.length_c   1.000
_cell.angle_alpha   90.00
_cell.angle_beta   90.00
_cell.angle_gamma   90.00
#
_symmetry.space_group_name_H-M   'P 1'
#
loop_
_entity.id
_entity.type
_entity.pdbx_description
1 polymer ?
#
loop_
_entity_poly.entity_id
_entity_poly.type
_entity_poly.pdbx_seq_one_letter_code
_entity_poly.pdbx_strand_id
1 'polypeptide(L)'
;MEEKRQPVIQLKNLYKIFRVGDEKVRALNGVDLTIYKGEFCAIVGTSGSGKSTMLNMLAGLEKPTKGEVIVAGQHLENMTENQLVKFRREKVGFIFQSFNLLGTMNAIENVALPLTFRGVDKKVREAKAVKMLKLVGLSKHMLHRPNEMSGGQQQRVGVARALVLDPEIIFADEPTGNLDSHTSAEVLGLMRKVVQEKNQTMVMVTHDNHLAGFADRIFHIIDGKIVKIETRSEYKEDEQ
;
A
#
# COMPACT_ATOMS: atom_id res chain seq x y z
N MET A 1 17.47 17.39 19.93
CA MET A 1 16.19 16.84 20.46
C MET A 1 15.67 15.91 19.36
N GLU A 2 15.67 14.60 19.60
CA GLU A 2 15.01 13.66 18.68
C GLU A 2 13.52 14.02 18.66
N GLU A 3 13.03 14.48 17.51
CA GLU A 3 11.59 14.61 17.30
C GLU A 3 10.96 13.24 17.57
N LYS A 4 10.08 13.15 18.55
CA LYS A 4 9.34 11.92 18.86
C LYS A 4 8.52 11.56 17.63
N ARG A 5 9.04 10.63 16.80
CA ARG A 5 8.33 10.12 15.63
C ARG A 5 6.97 9.56 16.06
N GLN A 6 5.90 10.02 15.43
CA GLN A 6 4.54 9.58 15.78
C GLN A 6 4.26 8.21 15.14
N PRO A 7 3.99 7.14 15.91
CA PRO A 7 3.61 5.86 15.34
C PRO A 7 2.25 5.96 14.66
N VAL A 8 2.14 5.45 13.44
CA VAL A 8 0.90 5.40 12.67
C VAL A 8 0.39 3.97 12.49
N ILE A 9 1.29 3.00 12.48
CA ILE A 9 0.98 1.57 12.47
C ILE A 9 1.74 0.89 13.61
N GLN A 10 1.05 0.07 14.39
CA GLN A 10 1.65 -0.78 15.42
C GLN A 10 1.01 -2.17 15.39
N LEU A 11 1.84 -3.19 15.29
CA LEU A 11 1.47 -4.58 15.49
C LEU A 11 2.08 -5.04 16.81
N LYS A 12 1.28 -5.74 17.64
CA LYS A 12 1.77 -6.29 18.91
C LYS A 12 1.37 -7.74 19.01
N ASN A 13 2.40 -8.60 19.05
CA ASN A 13 2.27 -10.05 19.20
C ASN A 13 1.22 -10.63 18.24
N LEU A 14 1.32 -10.26 16.96
CA LEU A 14 0.32 -10.57 15.94
C LEU A 14 0.45 -11.99 15.42
N TYR A 15 -0.65 -12.74 15.47
CA TYR A 15 -0.76 -14.10 14.91
C TYR A 15 -1.89 -14.17 13.89
N LYS A 16 -1.63 -14.92 12.82
CA LYS A 16 -2.66 -15.36 11.90
C LYS A 16 -2.50 -16.84 11.58
N ILE A 17 -3.56 -17.60 11.86
CA ILE A 17 -3.61 -19.03 11.65
C ILE A 17 -4.80 -19.33 10.76
N PHE A 18 -4.55 -19.93 9.61
CA PHE A 18 -5.58 -20.47 8.72
C PHE A 18 -5.80 -21.96 9.02
N ARG A 19 -7.02 -22.43 8.77
CA ARG A 19 -7.34 -23.85 8.74
C ARG A 19 -7.52 -24.28 7.29
N VAL A 20 -6.73 -25.24 6.84
CA VAL A 20 -6.81 -25.84 5.50
C VAL A 20 -7.06 -27.33 5.69
N GLY A 21 -8.34 -27.74 5.60
CA GLY A 21 -8.76 -29.08 6.04
C GLY A 21 -8.48 -29.26 7.53
N ASP A 22 -7.75 -30.30 7.88
CA ASP A 22 -7.37 -30.61 9.27
C ASP A 22 -6.06 -29.93 9.72
N GLU A 23 -5.34 -29.29 8.80
CA GLU A 23 -4.08 -28.65 9.10
C GLU A 23 -4.23 -27.20 9.53
N LYS A 24 -3.30 -26.75 10.40
CA LYS A 24 -3.18 -25.34 10.83
C LYS A 24 -1.94 -24.72 10.20
N VAL A 25 -2.14 -23.77 9.29
CA VAL A 25 -1.07 -22.98 8.66
C VAL A 25 -0.91 -21.68 9.41
N ARG A 26 0.27 -21.46 10.01
CA ARG A 26 0.60 -20.19 10.70
C ARG A 26 1.19 -19.21 9.68
N ALA A 27 0.37 -18.33 9.14
CA ALA A 27 0.82 -17.30 8.21
C ALA A 27 1.58 -16.17 8.90
N LEU A 28 1.21 -15.81 10.15
CA LEU A 28 1.96 -14.88 11.01
C LEU A 28 2.12 -15.50 12.40
N ASN A 29 3.29 -15.26 13.00
CA ASN A 29 3.72 -15.97 14.20
C ASN A 29 4.43 -15.05 15.20
N GLY A 30 3.64 -14.19 15.89
CA GLY A 30 4.14 -13.26 16.90
C GLY A 30 4.87 -12.07 16.31
N VAL A 31 4.26 -11.37 15.35
CA VAL A 31 4.87 -10.20 14.71
C VAL A 31 4.68 -8.96 15.57
N ASP A 32 5.80 -8.29 15.88
CA ASP A 32 5.85 -6.94 16.43
C ASP A 32 6.44 -5.98 15.40
N LEU A 33 5.76 -4.86 15.15
CA LEU A 33 6.15 -3.90 14.13
C LEU A 33 5.65 -2.49 14.52
N THR A 34 6.48 -1.48 14.28
CA THR A 34 6.05 -0.08 14.37
C THR A 34 6.50 0.69 13.13
N ILE A 35 5.55 1.37 12.47
CA ILE A 35 5.80 2.28 11.34
C ILE A 35 5.37 3.69 11.77
N TYR A 36 6.19 4.68 11.45
CA TYR A 36 5.96 6.06 11.83
C TYR A 36 5.34 6.86 10.68
N LYS A 37 4.67 7.94 11.03
CA LYS A 37 4.03 8.84 10.06
C LYS A 37 5.06 9.40 9.07
N GLY A 38 4.70 9.41 7.80
CA GLY A 38 5.54 9.91 6.71
C GLY A 38 6.62 8.94 6.22
N GLU A 39 6.75 7.73 6.80
CA GLU A 39 7.69 6.72 6.32
C GLU A 39 7.16 5.99 5.07
N PHE A 40 8.05 5.72 4.14
CA PHE A 40 7.86 4.70 3.12
C PHE A 40 8.57 3.43 3.56
N CYS A 41 7.81 2.39 3.88
CA CYS A 41 8.33 1.10 4.33
C CYS A 41 8.10 0.00 3.30
N ALA A 42 9.05 -0.93 3.20
CA ALA A 42 8.91 -2.16 2.42
C ALA A 42 8.90 -3.39 3.34
N ILE A 43 8.05 -4.36 3.04
CA ILE A 43 8.03 -5.69 3.66
C ILE A 43 8.49 -6.69 2.61
N VAL A 44 9.60 -7.34 2.85
CA VAL A 44 10.25 -8.24 1.88
C VAL A 44 10.31 -9.65 2.42
N GLY A 45 10.11 -10.62 1.55
CA GLY A 45 10.22 -12.05 1.86
C GLY A 45 9.82 -12.91 0.69
N THR A 46 10.09 -14.20 0.76
CA THR A 46 9.73 -15.19 -0.26
C THR A 46 8.21 -15.37 -0.38
N SER A 47 7.75 -16.01 -1.45
CA SER A 47 6.34 -16.41 -1.57
C SER A 47 5.93 -17.28 -0.37
N GLY A 48 4.73 -17.03 0.16
CA GLY A 48 4.23 -17.77 1.35
C GLY A 48 4.76 -17.29 2.70
N SER A 49 5.69 -16.33 2.78
CA SER A 49 6.24 -15.85 4.05
C SER A 49 5.26 -15.04 4.94
N GLY A 50 4.05 -14.70 4.45
CA GLY A 50 3.01 -13.97 5.20
C GLY A 50 2.86 -12.50 4.84
N LYS A 51 3.57 -11.96 3.82
CA LYS A 51 3.54 -10.55 3.41
C LYS A 51 2.13 -10.03 3.12
N SER A 52 1.44 -10.63 2.15
CA SER A 52 0.09 -10.21 1.75
C SER A 52 -0.93 -10.42 2.88
N THR A 53 -0.75 -11.48 3.69
CA THR A 53 -1.56 -11.70 4.89
C THR A 53 -1.39 -10.54 5.88
N MET A 54 -0.15 -10.09 6.13
CA MET A 54 0.12 -8.96 7.00
C MET A 54 -0.47 -7.67 6.42
N LEU A 55 -0.27 -7.41 5.12
CA LEU A 55 -0.83 -6.24 4.44
C LEU A 55 -2.36 -6.19 4.54
N ASN A 56 -3.04 -7.33 4.37
CA ASN A 56 -4.49 -7.43 4.48
C ASN A 56 -4.99 -7.09 5.89
N MET A 57 -4.25 -7.48 6.94
CA MET A 57 -4.62 -7.11 8.31
C MET A 57 -4.40 -5.62 8.57
N LEU A 58 -3.28 -5.05 8.11
CA LEU A 58 -3.00 -3.61 8.21
C LEU A 58 -4.05 -2.78 7.48
N ALA A 59 -4.57 -3.27 6.36
CA ALA A 59 -5.64 -2.62 5.61
C ALA A 59 -7.04 -2.87 6.18
N GLY A 60 -7.18 -3.68 7.24
CA GLY A 60 -8.47 -4.07 7.80
C GLY A 60 -9.33 -4.91 6.83
N LEU A 61 -8.70 -5.66 5.94
CA LEU A 61 -9.37 -6.63 5.05
C LEU A 61 -9.50 -8.00 5.71
N GLU A 62 -8.68 -8.26 6.71
CA GLU A 62 -8.65 -9.52 7.44
C GLU A 62 -8.38 -9.29 8.93
N LYS A 63 -9.03 -10.06 9.80
CA LYS A 63 -8.81 -9.98 11.24
C LYS A 63 -7.70 -10.92 11.71
N PRO A 64 -6.92 -10.54 12.72
CA PRO A 64 -5.93 -11.42 13.34
C PRO A 64 -6.61 -12.58 14.08
N THR A 65 -5.85 -13.67 14.28
CA THR A 65 -6.26 -14.74 15.19
C THR A 65 -5.98 -14.35 16.65
N LYS A 66 -4.88 -13.58 16.87
CA LYS A 66 -4.46 -13.07 18.18
C LYS A 66 -3.53 -11.88 17.98
N GLY A 67 -3.45 -10.99 18.98
CA GLY A 67 -2.60 -9.81 18.98
C GLY A 67 -3.38 -8.54 18.58
N GLU A 68 -2.67 -7.41 18.54
CA GLU A 68 -3.25 -6.10 18.27
C GLU A 68 -2.81 -5.57 16.91
N VAL A 69 -3.72 -4.92 16.19
CA VAL A 69 -3.47 -4.20 14.93
C VAL A 69 -3.97 -2.77 15.11
N ILE A 70 -3.04 -1.85 15.40
CA ILE A 70 -3.36 -0.44 15.62
C ILE A 70 -2.92 0.34 14.38
N VAL A 71 -3.86 0.99 13.69
CA VAL A 71 -3.60 1.77 12.47
C VAL A 71 -4.31 3.12 12.57
N ALA A 72 -3.57 4.20 12.37
CA ALA A 72 -4.08 5.57 12.56
C ALA A 72 -4.77 5.78 13.92
N GLY A 73 -4.20 5.19 14.99
CA GLY A 73 -4.72 5.23 16.35
C GLY A 73 -5.97 4.38 16.61
N GLN A 74 -6.37 3.52 15.66
CA GLN A 74 -7.58 2.69 15.76
C GLN A 74 -7.21 1.22 15.87
N HIS A 75 -7.84 0.49 16.82
CA HIS A 75 -7.69 -0.93 17.06
C HIS A 75 -8.57 -1.73 16.09
N LEU A 76 -8.00 -2.18 14.97
CA LEU A 76 -8.75 -2.85 13.89
C LEU A 76 -9.31 -4.21 14.31
N GLU A 77 -8.62 -4.93 15.19
CA GLU A 77 -9.05 -6.23 15.70
C GLU A 77 -10.40 -6.15 16.43
N ASN A 78 -10.72 -4.99 17.02
CA ASN A 78 -11.96 -4.75 17.78
C ASN A 78 -13.10 -4.20 16.92
N MET A 79 -12.85 -3.83 15.65
CA MET A 79 -13.84 -3.21 14.78
C MET A 79 -14.83 -4.23 14.21
N THR A 80 -16.08 -3.82 14.03
CA THR A 80 -17.07 -4.53 13.21
C THR A 80 -16.77 -4.36 11.72
N GLU A 81 -17.34 -5.21 10.85
CA GLU A 81 -17.15 -5.08 9.39
C GLU A 81 -17.58 -3.70 8.87
N ASN A 82 -18.67 -3.14 9.35
CA ASN A 82 -19.12 -1.80 8.94
C ASN A 82 -18.12 -0.71 9.35
N GLN A 83 -17.48 -0.84 10.52
CA GLN A 83 -16.43 0.08 10.98
C GLN A 83 -15.15 -0.07 10.13
N LEU A 84 -14.76 -1.31 9.77
CA LEU A 84 -13.63 -1.58 8.89
C LEU A 84 -13.87 -1.01 7.47
N VAL A 85 -15.10 -1.13 6.93
CA VAL A 85 -15.47 -0.50 5.65
C VAL A 85 -15.31 1.03 5.73
N LYS A 86 -15.77 1.66 6.80
CA LYS A 86 -15.61 3.10 7.01
C LYS A 86 -14.14 3.49 7.14
N PHE A 87 -13.38 2.75 7.94
CA PHE A 87 -11.94 2.94 8.12
C PHE A 87 -11.19 2.91 6.77
N ARG A 88 -11.39 1.85 5.96
CA ARG A 88 -10.76 1.73 4.64
C ARG A 88 -11.11 2.92 3.75
N ARG A 89 -12.39 3.28 3.68
CA ARG A 89 -12.86 4.38 2.85
C ARG A 89 -12.26 5.74 3.25
N GLU A 90 -11.96 5.95 4.53
CA GLU A 90 -11.52 7.26 5.06
C GLU A 90 -10.00 7.37 5.18
N LYS A 91 -9.30 6.28 5.51
CA LYS A 91 -7.90 6.29 5.92
C LYS A 91 -6.94 5.61 4.95
N VAL A 92 -7.45 4.72 4.08
CA VAL A 92 -6.61 3.81 3.31
C VAL A 92 -6.70 4.08 1.81
N GLY A 93 -5.53 4.17 1.16
CA GLY A 93 -5.37 3.99 -0.28
C GLY A 93 -4.78 2.61 -0.58
N PHE A 94 -5.20 1.96 -1.67
CA PHE A 94 -4.68 0.65 -2.04
C PHE A 94 -4.19 0.63 -3.49
N ILE A 95 -2.96 0.14 -3.69
CA ILE A 95 -2.32 -0.06 -4.99
C ILE A 95 -2.12 -1.57 -5.17
N PHE A 96 -2.60 -2.12 -6.29
CA PHE A 96 -2.59 -3.55 -6.58
C PHE A 96 -1.59 -3.89 -7.67
N GLN A 97 -1.06 -5.10 -7.65
CA GLN A 97 -0.20 -5.67 -8.67
C GLN A 97 -0.91 -5.74 -10.04
N SER A 98 -2.16 -6.17 -10.08
CA SER A 98 -2.94 -6.33 -11.31
C SER A 98 -3.70 -5.07 -11.72
N PHE A 99 -3.28 -3.88 -11.23
CA PHE A 99 -3.89 -2.56 -11.47
C PHE A 99 -5.36 -2.46 -11.02
N ASN A 100 -6.17 -3.49 -11.19
CA ASN A 100 -7.60 -3.58 -10.85
C ASN A 100 -8.41 -2.37 -11.39
N LEU A 101 -8.13 -1.98 -12.63
CA LEU A 101 -8.89 -0.94 -13.32
C LEU A 101 -10.14 -1.53 -13.97
N LEU A 102 -11.22 -0.77 -13.98
CA LEU A 102 -12.44 -1.14 -14.69
C LEU A 102 -12.26 -0.83 -16.19
N GLY A 103 -12.19 -1.88 -17.02
CA GLY A 103 -11.91 -1.77 -18.45
C GLY A 103 -12.97 -0.99 -19.24
N THR A 104 -14.19 -0.89 -18.71
CA THR A 104 -15.29 -0.10 -19.30
C THR A 104 -15.17 1.41 -19.03
N MET A 105 -14.33 1.82 -18.08
CA MET A 105 -14.11 3.19 -17.66
C MET A 105 -12.80 3.75 -18.20
N ASN A 106 -12.76 5.05 -18.53
CA ASN A 106 -11.52 5.74 -18.84
C ASN A 106 -10.69 6.06 -17.58
N ALA A 107 -9.50 6.67 -17.73
CA ALA A 107 -8.61 6.97 -16.61
C ALA A 107 -9.24 7.94 -15.60
N ILE A 108 -9.95 9.00 -16.03
CA ILE A 108 -10.64 9.93 -15.13
C ILE A 108 -11.69 9.19 -14.31
N GLU A 109 -12.50 8.36 -14.94
CA GLU A 109 -13.59 7.62 -14.29
C GLU A 109 -13.03 6.60 -13.28
N ASN A 110 -11.96 5.87 -13.63
CA ASN A 110 -11.28 4.95 -12.72
C ASN A 110 -10.73 5.67 -11.48
N VAL A 111 -10.08 6.83 -11.66
CA VAL A 111 -9.54 7.62 -10.54
C VAL A 111 -10.65 8.26 -9.72
N ALA A 112 -11.75 8.68 -10.35
CA ALA A 112 -12.89 9.29 -9.66
C ALA A 112 -13.76 8.29 -8.88
N LEU A 113 -13.64 6.99 -9.16
CA LEU A 113 -14.51 5.94 -8.62
C LEU A 113 -14.62 5.93 -7.07
N PRO A 114 -13.52 6.02 -6.30
CA PRO A 114 -13.61 6.08 -4.85
C PRO A 114 -14.39 7.30 -4.33
N LEU A 115 -14.31 8.43 -5.02
CA LEU A 115 -15.07 9.63 -4.69
C LEU A 115 -16.56 9.47 -4.99
N THR A 116 -16.92 8.65 -5.98
CA THR A 116 -18.32 8.30 -6.28
C THR A 116 -18.96 7.57 -5.09
N PHE A 117 -18.24 6.62 -4.49
CA PHE A 117 -18.71 5.90 -3.29
C PHE A 117 -18.79 6.79 -2.03
N ARG A 118 -18.12 7.95 -2.04
CA ARG A 118 -18.27 8.99 -1.00
C ARG A 118 -19.41 9.96 -1.28
N GLY A 119 -20.15 9.81 -2.36
CA GLY A 119 -21.24 10.72 -2.76
C GLY A 119 -20.77 12.10 -3.23
N VAL A 120 -19.49 12.24 -3.65
CA VAL A 120 -18.96 13.52 -4.14
C VAL A 120 -19.57 13.86 -5.51
N ASP A 121 -19.98 15.11 -5.68
CA ASP A 121 -20.55 15.62 -6.96
C ASP A 121 -19.66 15.32 -8.16
N LYS A 122 -20.28 15.04 -9.31
CA LYS A 122 -19.58 14.60 -10.53
C LYS A 122 -18.49 15.57 -10.97
N LYS A 123 -18.80 16.89 -11.03
CA LYS A 123 -17.83 17.90 -11.46
C LYS A 123 -16.64 17.99 -10.51
N VAL A 124 -16.90 17.89 -9.21
CA VAL A 124 -15.86 17.96 -8.16
C VAL A 124 -14.95 16.73 -8.22
N ARG A 125 -15.52 15.50 -8.33
CA ARG A 125 -14.70 14.28 -8.37
C ARG A 125 -13.87 14.15 -9.66
N GLU A 126 -14.42 14.57 -10.82
CA GLU A 126 -13.67 14.58 -12.07
C GLU A 126 -12.54 15.62 -12.03
N ALA A 127 -12.75 16.81 -11.50
CA ALA A 127 -11.69 17.81 -11.31
C ALA A 127 -10.57 17.29 -10.41
N LYS A 128 -10.89 16.58 -9.31
CA LYS A 128 -9.90 15.93 -8.45
C LYS A 128 -9.15 14.82 -9.18
N ALA A 129 -9.84 13.99 -9.95
CA ALA A 129 -9.23 12.93 -10.75
C ALA A 129 -8.25 13.50 -11.79
N VAL A 130 -8.64 14.54 -12.52
CA VAL A 130 -7.76 15.25 -13.46
C VAL A 130 -6.51 15.78 -12.78
N LYS A 131 -6.63 16.37 -11.57
CA LYS A 131 -5.47 16.83 -10.79
C LYS A 131 -4.53 15.67 -10.45
N MET A 132 -5.06 14.53 -10.02
CA MET A 132 -4.25 13.34 -9.70
C MET A 132 -3.57 12.75 -10.95
N LEU A 133 -4.29 12.66 -12.08
CA LEU A 133 -3.71 12.19 -13.34
C LEU A 133 -2.57 13.09 -13.85
N LYS A 134 -2.69 14.41 -13.68
CA LYS A 134 -1.58 15.36 -13.95
C LYS A 134 -0.38 15.08 -13.05
N LEU A 135 -0.61 14.87 -11.76
CA LEU A 135 0.44 14.59 -10.78
C LEU A 135 1.25 13.33 -11.14
N VAL A 136 0.59 12.29 -11.67
CA VAL A 136 1.26 11.05 -12.08
C VAL A 136 1.72 11.06 -13.54
N GLY A 137 1.71 12.21 -14.22
CA GLY A 137 2.24 12.39 -15.58
C GLY A 137 1.35 11.88 -16.70
N LEU A 138 0.05 11.69 -16.46
CA LEU A 138 -0.91 11.14 -17.44
C LEU A 138 -1.80 12.20 -18.11
N SER A 139 -1.34 13.44 -18.23
CA SER A 139 -2.12 14.55 -18.81
C SER A 139 -2.67 14.26 -20.22
N LYS A 140 -1.95 13.48 -21.03
CA LYS A 140 -2.34 13.15 -22.41
C LYS A 140 -3.21 11.88 -22.52
N HIS A 141 -3.38 11.11 -21.42
CA HIS A 141 -4.03 9.80 -21.42
C HIS A 141 -5.31 9.76 -20.57
N MET A 142 -5.86 10.91 -20.21
CA MET A 142 -6.98 11.01 -19.26
C MET A 142 -8.26 10.34 -19.72
N LEU A 143 -8.50 10.32 -21.04
CA LEU A 143 -9.70 9.72 -21.65
C LEU A 143 -9.45 8.28 -22.16
N HIS A 144 -8.21 7.78 -22.09
CA HIS A 144 -7.90 6.42 -22.51
C HIS A 144 -8.50 5.40 -21.55
N ARG A 145 -8.91 4.27 -22.09
CA ARG A 145 -9.34 3.08 -21.32
C ARG A 145 -8.14 2.19 -21.04
N PRO A 146 -8.21 1.29 -20.05
CA PRO A 146 -7.09 0.40 -19.70
C PRO A 146 -6.48 -0.36 -20.88
N ASN A 147 -7.28 -0.84 -21.83
CA ASN A 147 -6.83 -1.55 -23.02
C ASN A 147 -6.07 -0.66 -24.04
N GLU A 148 -6.12 0.64 -23.89
CA GLU A 148 -5.41 1.64 -24.72
C GLU A 148 -4.14 2.16 -24.02
N MET A 149 -3.76 1.59 -22.86
CA MET A 149 -2.68 2.06 -22.00
C MET A 149 -1.62 0.98 -21.79
N SER A 150 -0.34 1.39 -21.72
CA SER A 150 0.74 0.50 -21.30
C SER A 150 0.57 0.09 -19.83
N GLY A 151 1.24 -0.99 -19.40
CA GLY A 151 1.20 -1.44 -18.01
C GLY A 151 1.62 -0.35 -17.01
N GLY A 152 2.70 0.39 -17.30
CA GLY A 152 3.15 1.51 -16.48
C GLY A 152 2.14 2.67 -16.42
N GLN A 153 1.43 2.95 -17.52
CA GLN A 153 0.34 3.94 -17.52
C GLN A 153 -0.84 3.46 -16.69
N GLN A 154 -1.23 2.18 -16.81
CA GLN A 154 -2.29 1.60 -15.99
C GLN A 154 -1.94 1.64 -14.50
N GLN A 155 -0.69 1.32 -14.14
CA GLN A 155 -0.24 1.41 -12.76
C GLN A 155 -0.28 2.84 -12.23
N ARG A 156 0.15 3.83 -13.02
CA ARG A 156 0.04 5.25 -12.64
C ARG A 156 -1.44 5.68 -12.45
N VAL A 157 -2.39 5.14 -13.20
CA VAL A 157 -3.84 5.33 -12.93
C VAL A 157 -4.22 4.71 -11.59
N GLY A 158 -3.74 3.50 -11.28
CA GLY A 158 -3.92 2.83 -9.97
C GLY A 158 -3.38 3.66 -8.81
N VAL A 159 -2.18 4.23 -8.97
CA VAL A 159 -1.57 5.15 -8.00
C VAL A 159 -2.44 6.41 -7.82
N ALA A 160 -2.85 7.05 -8.92
CA ALA A 160 -3.72 8.23 -8.87
C ALA A 160 -5.07 7.93 -8.16
N ARG A 161 -5.66 6.76 -8.42
CA ARG A 161 -6.89 6.29 -7.76
C ARG A 161 -6.69 6.10 -6.25
N ALA A 162 -5.58 5.52 -5.83
CA ALA A 162 -5.27 5.37 -4.40
C ALA A 162 -5.12 6.72 -3.68
N LEU A 163 -4.55 7.72 -4.38
CA LEU A 163 -4.24 9.05 -3.83
C LEU A 163 -5.42 10.03 -3.84
N VAL A 164 -6.46 9.81 -4.68
CA VAL A 164 -7.53 10.80 -4.91
C VAL A 164 -8.35 11.12 -3.67
N LEU A 165 -8.39 10.18 -2.71
CA LEU A 165 -9.07 10.35 -1.42
C LEU A 165 -8.21 11.06 -0.37
N ASP A 166 -6.96 11.36 -0.68
CA ASP A 166 -5.95 11.90 0.24
C ASP A 166 -5.83 11.04 1.51
N PRO A 167 -5.52 9.72 1.37
CA PRO A 167 -5.49 8.79 2.49
C PRO A 167 -4.33 9.09 3.42
N GLU A 168 -4.46 8.69 4.68
CA GLU A 168 -3.37 8.79 5.66
C GLU A 168 -2.29 7.73 5.43
N ILE A 169 -2.72 6.55 4.95
CA ILE A 169 -1.84 5.41 4.72
C ILE A 169 -2.15 4.79 3.34
N ILE A 170 -1.09 4.44 2.63
CA ILE A 170 -1.15 3.75 1.34
C ILE A 170 -0.55 2.36 1.50
N PHE A 171 -1.32 1.33 1.18
CA PHE A 171 -0.84 -0.05 1.06
C PHE A 171 -0.63 -0.39 -0.40
N ALA A 172 0.51 -1.02 -0.72
CA ALA A 172 0.88 -1.42 -2.07
C ALA A 172 1.27 -2.89 -2.09
N ASP A 173 0.48 -3.72 -2.77
CA ASP A 173 0.72 -5.16 -2.91
C ASP A 173 1.42 -5.42 -4.24
N GLU A 174 2.72 -5.70 -4.21
CA GLU A 174 3.60 -5.90 -5.37
C GLU A 174 3.35 -4.91 -6.52
N PRO A 175 3.42 -3.59 -6.27
CA PRO A 175 2.87 -2.56 -7.17
C PRO A 175 3.54 -2.50 -8.55
N THR A 176 4.63 -3.19 -8.74
CA THR A 176 5.41 -3.21 -9.98
C THR A 176 5.66 -4.62 -10.52
N GLY A 177 5.04 -5.63 -9.91
CA GLY A 177 5.29 -7.04 -10.27
C GLY A 177 4.92 -7.43 -11.71
N ASN A 178 4.12 -6.59 -12.42
CA ASN A 178 3.75 -6.80 -13.82
C ASN A 178 4.43 -5.80 -14.78
N LEU A 179 5.48 -5.12 -14.34
CA LEU A 179 6.20 -4.11 -15.12
C LEU A 179 7.66 -4.55 -15.36
N ASP A 180 8.27 -4.04 -16.44
CA ASP A 180 9.71 -4.15 -16.63
C ASP A 180 10.48 -3.33 -15.59
N SER A 181 11.77 -3.61 -15.43
CA SER A 181 12.61 -2.99 -14.40
C SER A 181 12.73 -1.47 -14.51
N HIS A 182 12.82 -0.94 -15.73
CA HIS A 182 12.91 0.51 -15.95
C HIS A 182 11.60 1.21 -15.55
N THR A 183 10.47 0.72 -16.06
CA THR A 183 9.14 1.23 -15.71
C THR A 183 8.84 1.10 -14.22
N SER A 184 9.29 0.01 -13.59
CA SER A 184 9.17 -0.22 -12.14
C SER A 184 9.87 0.87 -11.33
N ALA A 185 11.11 1.18 -11.68
CA ALA A 185 11.88 2.24 -11.01
C ALA A 185 11.23 3.62 -11.17
N GLU A 186 10.71 3.95 -12.36
CA GLU A 186 9.97 5.20 -12.61
C GLU A 186 8.70 5.31 -11.76
N VAL A 187 7.91 4.23 -11.68
CA VAL A 187 6.65 4.21 -10.91
C VAL A 187 6.94 4.32 -9.42
N LEU A 188 7.94 3.58 -8.90
CA LEU A 188 8.32 3.68 -7.48
C LEU A 188 8.93 5.03 -7.14
N GLY A 189 9.76 5.61 -8.01
CA GLY A 189 10.27 6.98 -7.84
C GLY A 189 9.14 8.01 -7.75
N LEU A 190 8.12 7.89 -8.61
CA LEU A 190 6.92 8.72 -8.56
C LEU A 190 6.16 8.53 -7.24
N MET A 191 5.91 7.27 -6.83
CA MET A 191 5.21 6.96 -5.58
C MET A 191 5.94 7.56 -4.38
N ARG A 192 7.27 7.36 -4.30
CA ARG A 192 8.10 7.94 -3.23
C ARG A 192 7.97 9.47 -3.17
N LYS A 193 8.11 10.15 -4.33
CA LYS A 193 8.00 11.60 -4.41
C LYS A 193 6.66 12.09 -3.88
N VAL A 194 5.55 11.49 -4.31
CA VAL A 194 4.20 11.88 -3.89
C VAL A 194 3.98 11.65 -2.40
N VAL A 195 4.44 10.51 -1.87
CA VAL A 195 4.36 10.18 -0.44
C VAL A 195 5.09 11.23 0.40
N GLN A 196 6.32 11.61 -0.01
CA GLN A 196 7.11 12.63 0.68
C GLN A 196 6.47 14.02 0.60
N GLU A 197 6.05 14.47 -0.59
CA GLU A 197 5.42 15.79 -0.78
C GLU A 197 4.11 15.95 0.01
N LYS A 198 3.37 14.85 0.19
CA LYS A 198 2.09 14.85 0.92
C LYS A 198 2.21 14.44 2.38
N ASN A 199 3.40 14.11 2.86
CA ASN A 199 3.65 13.57 4.20
C ASN A 199 2.72 12.38 4.54
N GLN A 200 2.48 11.50 3.55
CA GLN A 200 1.70 10.28 3.69
C GLN A 200 2.60 9.12 4.12
N THR A 201 2.02 8.09 4.71
CA THR A 201 2.76 6.86 5.04
C THR A 201 2.46 5.80 3.98
N MET A 202 3.48 5.06 3.54
CA MET A 202 3.31 3.97 2.58
C MET A 202 3.92 2.67 3.11
N VAL A 203 3.19 1.58 2.92
CA VAL A 203 3.67 0.22 3.19
C VAL A 203 3.54 -0.59 1.91
N MET A 204 4.68 -0.99 1.36
CA MET A 204 4.76 -1.82 0.16
C MET A 204 5.16 -3.24 0.55
N VAL A 205 4.53 -4.25 -0.03
CA VAL A 205 5.06 -5.62 -0.02
C VAL A 205 5.66 -5.93 -1.38
N THR A 206 6.80 -6.60 -1.37
CA THR A 206 7.49 -7.04 -2.59
C THR A 206 8.36 -8.27 -2.28
N HIS A 207 8.69 -9.03 -3.31
CA HIS A 207 9.71 -10.10 -3.23
C HIS A 207 11.05 -9.64 -3.84
N ASP A 208 11.12 -8.43 -4.40
CA ASP A 208 12.30 -7.85 -5.04
C ASP A 208 13.03 -6.91 -4.06
N ASN A 209 14.24 -7.30 -3.66
CA ASN A 209 15.09 -6.54 -2.75
C ASN A 209 15.57 -5.20 -3.36
N HIS A 210 15.81 -5.16 -4.69
CA HIS A 210 16.24 -3.94 -5.37
C HIS A 210 15.14 -2.88 -5.33
N LEU A 211 13.88 -3.29 -5.56
CA LEU A 211 12.73 -2.39 -5.48
C LEU A 211 12.43 -1.96 -4.04
N ALA A 212 12.74 -2.81 -3.06
CA ALA A 212 12.64 -2.45 -1.64
C ALA A 212 13.59 -1.29 -1.25
N GLY A 213 14.71 -1.13 -1.96
CA GLY A 213 15.66 -0.01 -1.77
C GLY A 213 15.09 1.39 -2.00
N PHE A 214 13.90 1.52 -2.58
CA PHE A 214 13.16 2.78 -2.63
C PHE A 214 12.55 3.18 -1.28
N ALA A 215 12.40 2.25 -0.32
CA ALA A 215 11.83 2.51 0.99
C ALA A 215 12.83 3.20 1.94
N ASP A 216 12.34 3.77 3.03
CA ASP A 216 13.16 4.33 4.11
C ASP A 216 13.57 3.26 5.12
N ARG A 217 12.69 2.21 5.28
CA ARG A 217 12.95 1.02 6.12
C ARG A 217 12.45 -0.22 5.42
N ILE A 218 13.19 -1.31 5.58
CA ILE A 218 12.86 -2.64 5.03
C ILE A 218 12.67 -3.61 6.19
N PHE A 219 11.56 -4.32 6.18
CA PHE A 219 11.22 -5.39 7.12
C PHE A 219 11.29 -6.73 6.41
N HIS A 220 12.23 -7.58 6.81
CA HIS A 220 12.37 -8.92 6.25
C HIS A 220 11.49 -9.90 7.01
N ILE A 221 10.59 -10.56 6.29
CA ILE A 221 9.69 -11.56 6.86
C ILE A 221 10.02 -12.95 6.34
N ILE A 222 10.22 -13.92 7.26
CA ILE A 222 10.42 -15.32 6.99
C ILE A 222 9.50 -16.12 7.92
N ASP A 223 8.75 -17.08 7.38
CA ASP A 223 7.84 -17.95 8.14
C ASP A 223 6.93 -17.20 9.12
N GLY A 224 6.40 -16.09 8.66
CA GLY A 224 5.49 -15.26 9.44
C GLY A 224 6.12 -14.46 10.58
N LYS A 225 7.45 -14.29 10.61
CA LYS A 225 8.19 -13.51 11.61
C LYS A 225 9.04 -12.44 10.96
N ILE A 226 9.13 -11.25 11.58
CA ILE A 226 10.14 -10.25 11.22
C ILE A 226 11.49 -10.73 11.76
N VAL A 227 12.44 -10.97 10.85
CA VAL A 227 13.78 -11.49 11.19
C VAL A 227 14.86 -10.41 11.12
N LYS A 228 14.65 -9.35 10.33
CA LYS A 228 15.60 -8.25 10.18
C LYS A 228 14.84 -6.98 9.85
N ILE A 229 15.35 -5.83 10.34
CA ILE A 229 14.89 -4.50 9.97
C ILE A 229 16.11 -3.73 9.50
N GLU A 230 16.05 -3.13 8.31
CA GLU A 230 17.11 -2.30 7.74
C GLU A 230 16.61 -0.88 7.56
N THR A 231 17.51 0.09 7.79
CA THR A 231 17.25 1.51 7.48
C THR A 231 18.00 1.90 6.21
N ARG A 232 17.53 2.93 5.53
CA ARG A 232 18.11 3.35 4.24
C ARG A 232 19.58 3.75 4.32
N SER A 233 20.07 4.20 5.46
CA SER A 233 21.48 4.49 5.69
C SER A 233 22.34 3.22 5.65
N GLU A 234 21.85 2.11 6.18
CA GLU A 234 22.57 0.85 6.33
C GLU A 234 22.78 0.14 4.98
N TYR A 235 21.76 0.06 4.09
CA TYR A 235 21.91 -0.67 2.83
C TYR A 235 22.51 0.15 1.66
N LYS A 236 22.80 1.44 1.85
CA LYS A 236 23.62 2.20 0.91
C LYS A 236 25.11 2.00 1.13
N GLU A 237 25.54 1.55 2.31
CA GLU A 237 26.92 1.23 2.63
C GLU A 237 27.33 -0.13 2.06
N ASP A 238 26.38 -1.06 1.88
CA ASP A 238 26.63 -2.40 1.32
C ASP A 238 26.74 -2.42 -0.23
N GLU A 239 26.39 -1.32 -0.94
CA GLU A 239 26.49 -1.20 -2.40
C GLU A 239 27.77 -0.49 -2.87
N GLN A 240 28.69 -0.12 -1.98
CA GLN A 240 30.01 0.47 -2.26
C GLN A 240 31.14 -0.56 -2.08
#